data_38faa2be09934355339a04e0714abf1a
#
_entry.id   38faa2be09934355339a04e0714abf1a
#
_cell.length_a   1.000
_cell.length_b   1.000
_cell.length_c   1.000
_cell.angle_alpha   90.00
_cell.angle_beta   90.00
_cell.angle_gamma   90.00
#
_symmetry.space_group_name_H-M   'P 1'
#
loop_
_entity.id
_entity.type
_entity.pdbx_description
1 polymer ?
#
loop_
_entity_poly.entity_id
_entity_poly.type
_entity_poly.pdbx_seq_one_letter_code
_entity_poly.pdbx_strand_id
1 'polypeptide(L)' 'MKLNLKNPLVFFDLETTGTNINSDRIVEICYLKVYPNGNEEAKTLRINPEMHIPEQASAVHGIYDDDVKD' A
#
# COMPACT_ATOMS: atom_id res chain seq x y z
N MET A 1 -2.39 -15.85 -11.92
CA MET A 1 -1.94 -15.05 -13.08
C MET A 1 -0.85 -15.80 -13.81
N LYS A 2 -1.01 -15.94 -15.12
CA LYS A 2 0.01 -16.64 -15.93
C LYS A 2 0.78 -15.63 -16.76
N LEU A 3 2.07 -15.50 -16.48
CA LEU A 3 2.99 -14.62 -17.18
C LEU A 3 4.27 -15.39 -17.51
N ASN A 4 4.88 -15.10 -18.64
CA ASN A 4 6.18 -15.69 -19.01
C ASN A 4 7.29 -14.91 -18.31
N LEU A 5 7.52 -15.23 -17.04
CA LEU A 5 8.50 -14.53 -16.20
C LEU A 5 9.77 -15.37 -16.05
N LYS A 6 10.92 -14.71 -16.12
CA LYS A 6 12.21 -15.29 -15.72
C LYS A 6 12.50 -15.02 -14.25
N ASN A 7 11.99 -13.90 -13.74
CA ASN A 7 12.15 -13.45 -12.36
C ASN A 7 10.78 -13.12 -11.77
N PRO A 8 10.65 -13.10 -10.44
CA PRO A 8 9.42 -12.65 -9.82
C PRO A 8 9.09 -11.21 -10.22
N LEU A 9 7.79 -10.92 -10.35
CA LEU A 9 7.27 -9.60 -10.64
C LEU A 9 6.41 -9.14 -9.45
N VAL A 10 6.57 -7.89 -9.03
CA VAL A 10 5.80 -7.31 -7.93
C VAL A 10 4.97 -6.16 -8.44
N PHE A 11 3.66 -6.25 -8.22
CA PHE A 11 2.74 -5.14 -8.38
C PHE A 11 2.48 -4.57 -6.99
N PHE A 12 2.48 -3.24 -6.85
CA PHE A 12 2.18 -2.65 -5.55
C PHE A 12 1.35 -1.39 -5.71
N ASP A 13 0.63 -1.06 -4.64
CA ASP A 13 -0.17 0.15 -4.55
C ASP A 13 0.03 0.74 -3.15
N LEU A 14 0.05 2.07 -3.07
CA LEU A 14 0.28 2.80 -1.83
C LEU A 14 -0.88 3.73 -1.53
N GLU A 15 -1.31 3.75 -0.27
CA GLU A 15 -2.18 4.79 0.25
C GLU A 15 -1.37 5.70 1.17
N THR A 16 -1.62 7.00 1.10
CA THR A 16 -0.81 8.00 1.81
C THR A 16 -1.69 9.02 2.52
N THR A 17 -1.04 9.88 3.31
CA THR A 17 -1.73 11.00 3.96
C THR A 17 -2.05 12.13 2.99
N GLY A 18 -1.47 12.14 1.79
CA GLY A 18 -1.69 13.17 0.78
C GLY A 18 -0.72 13.06 -0.37
N THR A 19 -0.61 14.12 -1.15
CA THR A 19 0.18 14.13 -2.39
C THR A 19 1.51 14.89 -2.29
N ASN A 20 1.83 15.47 -1.12
CA ASN A 20 3.08 16.19 -0.92
C ASN A 20 4.20 15.22 -0.53
N ILE A 21 5.10 14.93 -1.45
CA ILE A 21 6.17 13.95 -1.27
C ILE A 21 7.17 14.33 -0.16
N ASN A 22 7.21 15.61 0.23
CA ASN A 22 8.13 16.07 1.27
C ASN A 22 7.55 15.92 2.69
N SER A 23 6.24 15.90 2.84
CA SER A 23 5.58 15.88 4.15
C SER A 23 4.60 14.76 4.37
N ASP A 24 4.04 14.19 3.30
CA ASP A 24 3.07 13.11 3.43
C ASP A 24 3.73 11.77 3.59
N ARG A 25 3.02 10.83 4.25
CA ARG A 25 3.56 9.53 4.61
C ARG A 25 2.63 8.42 4.17
N ILE A 26 3.20 7.22 4.03
CA ILE A 26 2.45 6.04 3.62
C ILE A 26 1.63 5.52 4.81
N VAL A 27 0.37 5.16 4.57
CA VAL A 27 -0.51 4.55 5.57
C VAL A 27 -0.86 3.11 5.24
N GLU A 28 -0.73 2.70 3.97
CA GLU A 28 -0.98 1.32 3.56
C GLU A 28 -0.16 0.95 2.34
N ILE A 29 0.35 -0.27 2.34
CA ILE A 29 1.03 -0.86 1.19
C ILE A 29 0.30 -2.16 0.86
N CYS A 30 -0.17 -2.29 -0.39
CA CYS A 30 -0.69 -3.54 -0.92
C CYS A 30 0.26 -4.03 -2.00
N TYR A 31 0.62 -5.32 -1.96
CA TYR A 31 1.43 -5.86 -3.04
C TYR A 31 0.96 -7.25 -3.47
N LEU A 32 1.21 -7.54 -4.74
CA LEU A 32 1.03 -8.85 -5.33
C LEU A 32 2.35 -9.26 -5.97
N LYS A 33 2.93 -10.36 -5.50
CA LYS A 33 4.15 -10.92 -6.07
C LYS A 33 3.79 -12.15 -6.89
N VAL A 34 4.22 -12.16 -8.15
CA VAL A 34 3.96 -13.26 -9.09
C VAL A 34 5.29 -13.94 -9.39
N TYR A 35 5.34 -15.25 -9.16
CA TYR A 35 6.54 -16.05 -9.38
C TYR A 35 6.54 -16.67 -10.78
N PRO A 36 7.74 -17.01 -11.32
CA PRO A 36 7.81 -17.64 -12.65
C PRO A 36 7.01 -18.94 -12.78
N ASN A 37 6.82 -19.67 -11.69
CA ASN A 37 6.04 -20.92 -11.68
C ASN A 37 4.52 -20.69 -11.63
N GLY A 38 4.07 -19.42 -11.67
CA GLY A 38 2.65 -19.08 -11.62
C GLY A 38 2.09 -18.87 -10.22
N ASN A 39 2.86 -19.14 -9.18
CA ASN A 39 2.42 -18.89 -7.81
C ASN A 39 2.32 -17.40 -7.54
N GLU A 40 1.44 -17.02 -6.61
CA GLU A 40 1.20 -15.63 -6.25
C GLU A 40 1.24 -15.46 -4.74
N GLU A 41 1.71 -14.31 -4.30
CA GLU A 41 1.70 -13.91 -2.90
C GLU A 41 1.15 -12.48 -2.81
N ALA A 42 0.08 -12.30 -2.07
CA ALA A 42 -0.54 -11.00 -1.87
C ALA A 42 -0.49 -10.62 -0.40
N LYS A 43 -0.22 -9.35 -0.12
CA LYS A 43 -0.17 -8.86 1.26
C LYS A 43 -0.58 -7.41 1.33
N THR A 44 -1.25 -7.04 2.44
CA THR A 44 -1.60 -5.67 2.77
C THR A 44 -1.01 -5.33 4.13
N LEU A 45 -0.28 -4.23 4.20
CA LEU A 45 0.35 -3.74 5.42
C LEU A 45 -0.15 -2.33 5.70
N ARG A 46 -0.68 -2.11 6.91
CA ARG A 46 -1.01 -0.78 7.39
C ARG A 46 0.13 -0.24 8.22
N ILE A 47 0.41 1.05 8.06
CA ILE A 47 1.55 1.72 8.68
C ILE A 47 1.04 2.95 9.39
N ASN A 48 1.41 3.11 10.66
CA ASN A 48 1.13 4.34 11.39
C ASN A 48 2.01 5.46 10.82
N PRO A 49 1.42 6.49 10.17
CA PRO A 49 2.21 7.57 9.60
C PRO A 49 2.78 8.52 10.64
N GLU A 50 2.41 8.33 11.93
CA GLU A 50 2.81 9.19 13.04
C GLU A 50 2.43 10.65 12.81
N MET A 51 1.31 10.85 12.10
CA MET A 51 0.70 12.15 11.88
C MET A 51 -0.79 11.96 11.65
N HIS A 52 -1.57 13.03 11.84
CA HIS A 52 -3.00 13.00 11.52
C HIS A 52 -3.20 12.82 10.02
N ILE A 53 -4.08 11.90 9.65
CA ILE A 53 -4.47 11.70 8.24
C ILE A 53 -5.50 12.76 7.88
N PRO A 54 -5.23 13.64 6.92
CA PRO A 54 -6.21 14.65 6.50
C PRO A 54 -7.51 14.01 6.04
N GLU A 55 -8.63 14.65 6.33
CA GLU A 55 -9.95 14.14 5.98
C GLU A 55 -10.07 13.85 4.48
N GLN A 56 -9.46 14.67 3.65
CA GLN A 56 -9.48 14.50 2.21
C GLN A 56 -8.84 13.15 1.79
N ALA A 57 -7.75 12.77 2.43
CA ALA A 57 -7.10 11.50 2.16
C ALA A 57 -7.97 10.34 2.64
N SER A 58 -8.46 10.41 3.89
CA SER A 58 -9.35 9.38 4.44
C SER A 58 -10.61 9.19 3.61
N ALA A 59 -11.15 10.24 3.04
CA ALA A 59 -12.32 10.17 2.18
C ALA A 59 -12.04 9.37 0.89
N VAL A 60 -10.80 9.37 0.42
CA VAL A 60 -10.41 8.63 -0.79
C VAL A 60 -10.17 7.15 -0.50
N HIS A 61 -9.36 6.83 0.53
CA HIS A 61 -8.93 5.45 0.78
C HIS A 61 -9.62 4.77 1.97
N GLY A 62 -10.43 5.52 2.73
CA GLY A 62 -11.20 4.93 3.84
C GLY A 62 -10.37 4.58 5.07
N ILE A 63 -9.12 5.02 5.16
CA ILE A 63 -8.25 4.75 6.30
C ILE A 63 -8.23 5.98 7.20
N TYR A 64 -8.53 5.79 8.48
CA TYR A 64 -8.59 6.86 9.48
C TYR A 64 -7.52 6.65 10.55
N ASP A 65 -7.26 7.68 11.35
CA ASP A 65 -6.23 7.66 12.38
C ASP A 65 -6.34 6.44 13.29
N ASP A 66 -7.56 6.07 13.68
CA ASP A 66 -7.79 4.91 14.56
C ASP A 66 -7.39 3.58 13.93
N ASP A 67 -7.36 3.51 12.61
CA ASP A 67 -7.03 2.28 11.90
C ASP A 67 -5.52 1.99 11.89
N VAL A 68 -4.69 3.01 12.13
CA VAL A 68 -3.23 2.92 11.98
C VAL A 68 -2.45 3.36 13.22
N LYS A 69 -3.12 3.55 14.34
CA LYS A 69 -2.49 4.09 15.56
C LYS A 69 -1.51 3.14 16.26
N ASP A 70 -1.51 1.88 15.87
CA ASP A 70 -0.61 0.88 16.46
C ASP A 70 0.65 0.65 15.62
#